data_517c5ce1b3aae55a859dfbab3664425f
#
_entry.id   517c5ce1b3aae55a859dfbab3664425f
#
_cell.length_a   1.000
_cell.length_b   1.000
_cell.length_c   1.000
_cell.angle_alpha   90.00
_cell.angle_beta   90.00
_cell.angle_gamma   90.00
#
_symmetry.space_group_name_H-M   'P 1'
#
loop_
_entity.id
_entity.type
_entity.pdbx_description
1 polymer ?
#
loop_
_entity_poly.entity_id
_entity_poly.type
_entity_poly.pdbx_seq_one_letter_code
_entity_poly.pdbx_strand_id
1 'polypeptide(L)'
;GGPGSGCEFNSRCFFNPEKYRIVLFDQRGAGRSKPHTELANNTTADLIADMEKIREFLKIDQWLVFGGGWGATLGLAYAEAHSSKVLGLILRGLFLGRQSDIDWLYEDGASRFYPDHWEDFIAPVEKFRAAKGKDLPCCDAYYEMMMQDNELARMAAAKAWSTWEAHAS
;
A
#
# COMPACT_ATOMS: atom_id res chain seq x y z
N GLY A 1 0.27 -6.82 -0.79
CA GLY A 1 0.96 -5.55 -0.60
C GLY A 1 0.20 -4.38 -1.20
N GLY A 2 0.85 -3.23 -1.31
CA GLY A 2 0.26 -1.98 -1.79
C GLY A 2 0.06 -0.99 -0.67
N PRO A 3 -0.64 0.15 -0.90
CA PRO A 3 -1.19 0.55 -2.20
C PRO A 3 -0.09 0.85 -3.23
N GLY A 4 -0.42 0.71 -4.52
CA GLY A 4 0.49 1.06 -5.63
C GLY A 4 1.53 0.01 -6.00
N SER A 5 1.70 -1.07 -5.25
CA SER A 5 2.58 -2.18 -5.60
C SER A 5 1.81 -3.35 -6.23
N GLY A 6 2.45 -4.01 -7.20
CA GLY A 6 1.93 -5.22 -7.80
C GLY A 6 2.20 -6.48 -6.97
N CYS A 7 1.75 -7.62 -7.47
CA CYS A 7 2.02 -8.92 -6.88
C CYS A 7 3.46 -9.36 -7.15
N GLU A 8 4.12 -9.82 -6.12
CA GLU A 8 5.39 -10.53 -6.27
C GLU A 8 5.15 -11.97 -6.74
N PHE A 9 6.00 -12.42 -7.65
CA PHE A 9 5.95 -13.80 -8.17
C PHE A 9 6.01 -14.85 -7.05
N ASN A 10 6.81 -14.57 -6.03
CA ASN A 10 7.02 -15.48 -4.88
C ASN A 10 5.82 -15.55 -3.93
N SER A 11 4.84 -14.64 -4.05
CA SER A 11 3.66 -14.66 -3.18
C SER A 11 2.85 -15.97 -3.27
N ARG A 12 2.93 -16.69 -4.39
CA ARG A 12 2.29 -18.00 -4.55
C ARG A 12 2.99 -19.13 -3.79
N CYS A 13 4.26 -18.95 -3.39
CA CYS A 13 5.02 -19.98 -2.68
C CYS A 13 4.53 -20.20 -1.23
N PHE A 14 3.70 -19.30 -0.70
CA PHE A 14 3.08 -19.48 0.61
C PHE A 14 2.05 -20.61 0.68
N PHE A 15 1.56 -21.09 -0.47
CA PHE A 15 0.50 -22.09 -0.53
C PHE A 15 0.89 -23.25 -1.44
N ASN A 16 0.52 -24.46 -1.03
CA ASN A 16 0.73 -25.65 -1.87
C ASN A 16 -0.24 -25.65 -3.07
N PRO A 17 0.26 -25.56 -4.32
CA PRO A 17 -0.58 -25.51 -5.52
C PRO A 17 -1.37 -26.81 -5.78
N GLU A 18 -0.98 -27.93 -5.17
CA GLU A 18 -1.74 -29.18 -5.25
C GLU A 18 -3.02 -29.14 -4.42
N LYS A 19 -3.07 -28.28 -3.41
CA LYS A 19 -4.21 -28.14 -2.48
C LYS A 19 -5.03 -26.89 -2.69
N TYR A 20 -4.42 -25.85 -3.28
CA TYR A 20 -5.03 -24.51 -3.39
C TYR A 20 -5.01 -24.03 -4.84
N ARG A 21 -6.13 -23.50 -5.28
CA ARG A 21 -6.17 -22.62 -6.46
C ARG A 21 -5.73 -21.24 -6.03
N ILE A 22 -4.52 -20.83 -6.40
CA ILE A 22 -3.92 -19.57 -5.98
C ILE A 22 -4.28 -18.48 -6.98
N VAL A 23 -4.91 -17.42 -6.51
CA VAL A 23 -5.26 -16.24 -7.30
C VAL A 23 -4.42 -15.06 -6.84
N LEU A 24 -3.57 -14.55 -7.73
CA LEU A 24 -2.80 -13.32 -7.53
C LEU A 24 -3.32 -12.28 -8.51
N PHE A 25 -3.53 -11.07 -8.03
CA PHE A 25 -3.94 -9.96 -8.89
C PHE A 25 -3.23 -8.67 -8.49
N ASP A 26 -2.95 -7.83 -9.46
CA ASP A 26 -2.46 -6.49 -9.23
C ASP A 26 -3.67 -5.57 -9.06
N GLN A 27 -3.71 -4.78 -7.99
CA GLN A 27 -4.77 -3.81 -7.75
C GLN A 27 -4.83 -2.79 -8.89
N ARG A 28 -5.99 -2.14 -9.09
CA ARG A 28 -6.12 -1.11 -10.13
C ARG A 28 -5.05 -0.03 -9.96
N GLY A 29 -4.53 0.49 -11.06
CA GLY A 29 -3.44 1.46 -11.09
C GLY A 29 -2.06 0.92 -10.72
N ALA A 30 -1.94 -0.35 -10.31
CA ALA A 30 -0.68 -0.93 -9.83
C ALA A 30 -0.22 -2.13 -10.68
N GLY A 31 1.07 -2.41 -10.62
CA GLY A 31 1.68 -3.56 -11.27
C GLY A 31 1.39 -3.61 -12.76
N ARG A 32 0.78 -4.72 -13.22
CA ARG A 32 0.39 -4.95 -14.62
C ARG A 32 -1.05 -4.54 -14.94
N SER A 33 -1.83 -4.13 -13.93
CA SER A 33 -3.20 -3.65 -14.13
C SER A 33 -3.21 -2.30 -14.86
N LYS A 34 -4.20 -2.11 -15.73
CA LYS A 34 -4.35 -0.91 -16.55
C LYS A 34 -5.68 -0.22 -16.24
N PRO A 35 -5.74 1.13 -16.39
CA PRO A 35 -4.64 2.05 -16.73
C PRO A 35 -3.60 2.12 -15.61
N HIS A 36 -2.31 2.14 -15.96
CA HIS A 36 -1.22 2.16 -15.00
C HIS A 36 -1.08 3.53 -14.35
N THR A 37 -0.85 3.57 -13.03
CA THR A 37 -0.73 4.79 -12.20
C THR A 37 -1.97 5.70 -12.19
N GLU A 38 -3.13 5.22 -12.66
CA GLU A 38 -4.38 5.99 -12.60
C GLU A 38 -4.90 6.05 -11.16
N LEU A 39 -5.21 7.26 -10.71
CA LEU A 39 -5.74 7.52 -9.37
C LEU A 39 -7.27 7.73 -9.34
N ALA A 40 -7.87 8.02 -10.51
CA ALA A 40 -9.32 8.17 -10.60
C ALA A 40 -10.04 6.86 -10.26
N ASN A 41 -11.10 6.96 -9.46
CA ASN A 41 -11.88 5.80 -9.01
C ASN A 41 -11.01 4.70 -8.37
N ASN A 42 -10.01 5.08 -7.59
CA ASN A 42 -9.09 4.17 -6.91
C ASN A 42 -9.24 4.29 -5.39
N THR A 43 -10.47 4.13 -4.92
CA THR A 43 -10.80 4.11 -3.49
C THR A 43 -10.75 2.69 -2.94
N THR A 44 -10.75 2.55 -1.62
CA THR A 44 -10.85 1.23 -0.97
C THR A 44 -12.12 0.49 -1.38
N ALA A 45 -13.24 1.20 -1.52
CA ALA A 45 -14.50 0.62 -1.99
C ALA A 45 -14.39 0.08 -3.43
N ASP A 46 -13.69 0.79 -4.30
CA ASP A 46 -13.44 0.32 -5.67
C ASP A 46 -12.58 -0.96 -5.69
N LEU A 47 -11.58 -1.04 -4.81
CA LEU A 47 -10.72 -2.22 -4.68
C LEU A 47 -11.51 -3.44 -4.16
N ILE A 48 -12.41 -3.24 -3.20
CA ILE A 48 -13.32 -4.28 -2.70
C ILE A 48 -14.22 -4.78 -3.83
N ALA A 49 -14.79 -3.86 -4.61
CA ALA A 49 -15.63 -4.21 -5.75
C ALA A 49 -14.85 -5.00 -6.84
N ASP A 50 -13.58 -4.68 -7.05
CA ASP A 50 -12.74 -5.44 -7.98
C ASP A 50 -12.47 -6.86 -7.48
N MET A 51 -12.27 -7.05 -6.19
CA MET A 51 -12.12 -8.39 -5.60
C MET A 51 -13.37 -9.24 -5.87
N GLU A 52 -14.56 -8.70 -5.69
CA GLU A 52 -15.81 -9.41 -6.02
C GLU A 52 -15.92 -9.74 -7.51
N LYS A 53 -15.61 -8.80 -8.39
CA LYS A 53 -15.59 -9.05 -9.85
C LYS A 53 -14.63 -10.18 -10.22
N ILE A 54 -13.45 -10.21 -9.62
CA ILE A 54 -12.47 -11.28 -9.86
C ILE A 54 -13.01 -12.62 -9.34
N ARG A 55 -13.57 -12.64 -8.13
CA ARG A 55 -14.16 -13.84 -7.53
C ARG A 55 -15.28 -14.42 -8.42
N GLU A 56 -16.19 -13.57 -8.83
CA GLU A 56 -17.33 -13.96 -9.71
C GLU A 56 -16.86 -14.43 -11.08
N PHE A 57 -15.93 -13.70 -11.71
CA PHE A 57 -15.35 -14.09 -13.01
C PHE A 57 -14.70 -15.47 -12.95
N LEU A 58 -14.01 -15.77 -11.86
CA LEU A 58 -13.35 -17.05 -11.63
C LEU A 58 -14.31 -18.15 -11.14
N LYS A 59 -15.59 -17.81 -10.92
CA LYS A 59 -16.65 -18.70 -10.40
C LYS A 59 -16.26 -19.34 -9.06
N ILE A 60 -15.67 -18.53 -8.18
CA ILE A 60 -15.31 -18.92 -6.83
C ILE A 60 -16.48 -18.56 -5.91
N ASP A 61 -17.02 -19.51 -5.18
CA ASP A 61 -18.10 -19.24 -4.23
C ASP A 61 -17.57 -18.56 -2.97
N GLN A 62 -16.53 -19.13 -2.37
CA GLN A 62 -15.84 -18.59 -1.20
C GLN A 62 -14.34 -18.79 -1.35
N TRP A 63 -13.56 -17.92 -0.76
CA TRP A 63 -12.11 -18.02 -0.77
C TRP A 63 -11.45 -17.65 0.56
N LEU A 64 -10.22 -18.12 0.73
CA LEU A 64 -9.32 -17.67 1.77
C LEU A 64 -8.62 -16.40 1.27
N VAL A 65 -8.63 -15.35 2.07
CA VAL A 65 -7.97 -14.07 1.74
C VAL A 65 -6.63 -13.98 2.47
N PHE A 66 -5.56 -13.74 1.69
CA PHE A 66 -4.22 -13.53 2.20
C PHE A 66 -3.75 -12.12 1.90
N GLY A 67 -3.36 -11.37 2.93
CA GLY A 67 -2.92 -9.99 2.80
C GLY A 67 -1.74 -9.63 3.71
N GLY A 68 -0.86 -8.74 3.23
CA GLY A 68 0.25 -8.21 4.00
C GLY A 68 0.37 -6.69 3.87
N GLY A 69 0.72 -5.99 4.95
CA GLY A 69 0.75 -4.53 4.99
C GLY A 69 -0.62 -3.92 4.66
N TRP A 70 -0.69 -3.03 3.68
CA TRP A 70 -1.95 -2.52 3.13
C TRP A 70 -2.93 -3.64 2.70
N GLY A 71 -2.41 -4.75 2.18
CA GLY A 71 -3.23 -5.90 1.82
C GLY A 71 -3.95 -6.54 3.01
N ALA A 72 -3.44 -6.39 4.23
CA ALA A 72 -4.15 -6.81 5.44
C ALA A 72 -5.35 -5.91 5.72
N THR A 73 -5.19 -4.59 5.59
CA THR A 73 -6.28 -3.61 5.69
C THR A 73 -7.37 -3.88 4.67
N LEU A 74 -6.99 -4.04 3.41
CA LEU A 74 -7.92 -4.33 2.31
C LEU A 74 -8.64 -5.67 2.53
N GLY A 75 -7.91 -6.69 2.98
CA GLY A 75 -8.49 -8.01 3.28
C GLY A 75 -9.53 -7.97 4.40
N LEU A 76 -9.26 -7.20 5.46
CA LEU A 76 -10.22 -6.96 6.55
C LEU A 76 -11.46 -6.22 6.03
N ALA A 77 -11.28 -5.10 5.33
CA ALA A 77 -12.39 -4.32 4.79
C ALA A 77 -13.26 -5.14 3.80
N TYR A 78 -12.62 -5.97 2.99
CA TYR A 78 -13.32 -6.90 2.12
C TYR A 78 -14.14 -7.94 2.92
N ALA A 79 -13.54 -8.52 3.97
CA ALA A 79 -14.23 -9.52 4.79
C ALA A 79 -15.41 -8.92 5.58
N GLU A 80 -15.31 -7.67 5.99
CA GLU A 80 -16.45 -6.95 6.60
C GLU A 80 -17.59 -6.74 5.60
N ALA A 81 -17.25 -6.33 4.37
CA ALA A 81 -18.25 -6.08 3.33
C ALA A 81 -18.87 -7.37 2.76
N HIS A 82 -18.10 -8.45 2.69
CA HIS A 82 -18.47 -9.71 2.03
C HIS A 82 -18.17 -10.94 2.89
N SER A 83 -18.57 -10.94 4.17
CA SER A 83 -18.24 -11.98 5.16
C SER A 83 -18.68 -13.39 4.70
N SER A 84 -19.80 -13.51 4.01
CA SER A 84 -20.28 -14.79 3.47
C SER A 84 -19.41 -15.36 2.34
N LYS A 85 -18.49 -14.57 1.77
CA LYS A 85 -17.59 -14.96 0.69
C LYS A 85 -16.17 -15.31 1.17
N VAL A 86 -15.92 -15.15 2.46
CA VAL A 86 -14.59 -15.35 3.06
C VAL A 86 -14.59 -16.57 3.96
N LEU A 87 -13.79 -17.58 3.60
CA LEU A 87 -13.58 -18.79 4.41
C LEU A 87 -12.67 -18.48 5.63
N GLY A 88 -11.77 -17.53 5.49
CA GLY A 88 -10.84 -17.12 6.54
C GLY A 88 -9.87 -16.06 6.03
N LEU A 89 -9.15 -15.44 6.96
CA LEU A 89 -8.14 -14.43 6.70
C LEU A 89 -6.78 -14.90 7.19
N ILE A 90 -5.75 -14.70 6.38
CA ILE A 90 -4.35 -14.81 6.78
C ILE A 90 -3.72 -13.45 6.57
N LEU A 91 -3.40 -12.77 7.66
CA LEU A 91 -2.89 -11.40 7.65
C LEU A 91 -1.47 -11.37 8.24
N ARG A 92 -0.55 -10.72 7.54
CA ARG A 92 0.83 -10.54 8.00
C ARG A 92 1.23 -9.08 7.91
N GLY A 93 2.14 -8.63 8.81
CA GLY A 93 2.54 -7.23 8.85
C GLY A 93 1.29 -6.34 8.97
N LEU A 94 0.51 -6.55 10.03
CA LEU A 94 -0.80 -5.95 10.19
C LEU A 94 -0.69 -4.42 10.24
N PHE A 95 -1.29 -3.77 9.26
CA PHE A 95 -1.46 -2.33 9.19
C PHE A 95 -2.96 -2.03 9.11
N LEU A 96 -3.47 -1.25 10.05
CA LEU A 96 -4.90 -0.93 10.13
C LEU A 96 -5.25 0.45 9.57
N GLY A 97 -4.25 1.22 9.16
CA GLY A 97 -4.42 2.58 8.64
C GLY A 97 -4.85 3.59 9.71
N ARG A 98 -4.63 3.30 10.98
CA ARG A 98 -4.87 4.24 12.07
C ARG A 98 -3.81 5.33 12.04
N GLN A 99 -4.14 6.50 12.60
CA GLN A 99 -3.15 7.59 12.70
C GLN A 99 -1.88 7.12 13.42
N SER A 100 -2.00 6.33 14.48
CA SER A 100 -0.85 5.77 15.21
C SER A 100 0.03 4.85 14.35
N ASP A 101 -0.52 4.14 13.38
CA ASP A 101 0.25 3.29 12.47
C ASP A 101 1.02 4.14 11.45
N ILE A 102 0.39 5.24 11.00
CA ILE A 102 0.99 6.23 10.11
C ILE A 102 2.11 6.99 10.82
N ASP A 103 1.83 7.49 12.03
CA ASP A 103 2.82 8.22 12.83
C ASP A 103 4.03 7.33 13.15
N TRP A 104 3.81 6.06 13.46
CA TRP A 104 4.90 5.12 13.71
C TRP A 104 5.79 4.92 12.48
N LEU A 105 5.20 4.82 11.29
CA LEU A 105 5.94 4.63 10.05
C LEU A 105 6.66 5.90 9.56
N TYR A 106 6.01 7.08 9.68
CA TYR A 106 6.42 8.28 8.95
C TYR A 106 6.78 9.47 9.85
N GLU A 107 6.70 9.34 11.18
CA GLU A 107 7.10 10.39 12.12
C GLU A 107 8.08 9.86 13.16
N ASP A 108 7.62 9.15 14.18
CA ASP A 108 8.46 8.69 15.29
C ASP A 108 8.16 7.24 15.69
N GLY A 109 8.94 6.33 15.18
CA GLY A 109 8.81 4.89 15.45
C GLY A 109 9.82 4.11 14.62
N ALA A 110 9.51 3.86 13.34
CA ALA A 110 10.41 3.16 12.42
C ALA A 110 11.76 3.89 12.24
N SER A 111 11.78 5.22 12.37
CA SER A 111 12.98 6.06 12.39
C SER A 111 14.04 5.61 13.40
N ARG A 112 13.62 5.04 14.51
CA ARG A 112 14.51 4.55 15.57
C ARG A 112 15.21 3.23 15.20
N PHE A 113 14.60 2.44 14.30
CA PHE A 113 15.14 1.18 13.82
C PHE A 113 16.01 1.35 12.57
N TYR A 114 15.73 2.37 11.78
CA TYR A 114 16.40 2.65 10.50
C TYR A 114 16.90 4.11 10.44
N PRO A 115 17.77 4.55 11.39
CA PRO A 115 18.16 5.96 11.51
C PRO A 115 18.85 6.51 10.25
N ASP A 116 19.71 5.72 9.60
CA ASP A 116 20.44 6.16 8.40
C ASP A 116 19.47 6.43 7.23
N HIS A 117 18.48 5.56 7.05
CA HIS A 117 17.45 5.72 6.01
C HIS A 117 16.45 6.82 6.36
N TRP A 118 16.24 7.05 7.66
CA TRP A 118 15.41 8.14 8.15
C TRP A 118 15.98 9.50 7.81
N GLU A 119 17.31 9.69 7.92
CA GLU A 119 17.96 10.95 7.55
C GLU A 119 17.69 11.30 6.07
N ASP A 120 17.80 10.33 5.18
CA ASP A 120 17.51 10.51 3.76
C ASP A 120 16.02 10.80 3.48
N PHE A 121 15.12 10.23 4.28
CA PHE A 121 13.69 10.45 4.19
C PHE A 121 13.26 11.81 4.74
N ILE A 122 13.77 12.22 5.89
CA ILE A 122 13.32 13.46 6.55
C ILE A 122 13.92 14.72 5.93
N ALA A 123 15.15 14.67 5.39
CA ALA A 123 15.84 15.83 4.88
C ALA A 123 15.06 16.62 3.80
N PRO A 124 14.42 15.98 2.79
CA PRO A 124 13.54 16.68 1.85
C PRO A 124 12.35 17.37 2.53
N VAL A 125 11.77 16.72 3.56
CA VAL A 125 10.62 17.25 4.32
C VAL A 125 11.03 18.50 5.09
N GLU A 126 12.15 18.48 5.81
CA GLU A 126 12.65 19.62 6.57
C GLU A 126 12.93 20.82 5.66
N LYS A 127 13.56 20.57 4.51
CA LYS A 127 13.79 21.60 3.48
C LYS A 127 12.47 22.18 2.96
N PHE A 128 11.48 21.34 2.72
CA PHE A 128 10.17 21.76 2.24
C PHE A 128 9.41 22.56 3.29
N ARG A 129 9.39 22.10 4.55
CA ARG A 129 8.81 22.82 5.70
C ARG A 129 9.43 24.21 5.85
N ALA A 130 10.75 24.32 5.80
CA ALA A 130 11.47 25.59 5.88
C ALA A 130 11.09 26.55 4.74
N ALA A 131 10.99 26.05 3.50
CA ALA A 131 10.63 26.86 2.34
C ALA A 131 9.16 27.33 2.37
N LYS A 132 8.26 26.52 2.92
CA LYS A 132 6.82 26.85 3.03
C LYS A 132 6.46 27.62 4.30
N GLY A 133 7.32 27.62 5.31
CA GLY A 133 7.01 28.18 6.64
C GLY A 133 5.88 27.45 7.37
N LYS A 134 5.73 26.14 7.11
CA LYS A 134 4.68 25.29 7.66
C LYS A 134 5.29 24.01 8.23
N ASP A 135 4.85 23.64 9.42
CA ASP A 135 5.19 22.36 10.05
C ASP A 135 4.12 21.32 9.65
N LEU A 136 4.33 20.73 8.47
CA LEU A 136 3.44 19.70 7.92
C LEU A 136 3.88 18.30 8.39
N PRO A 137 2.95 17.37 8.67
CA PRO A 137 3.28 15.94 8.79
C PRO A 137 4.03 15.43 7.56
N CYS A 138 4.89 14.43 7.72
CA CYS A 138 5.70 13.91 6.61
C CYS A 138 4.87 13.45 5.43
N CYS A 139 3.75 12.75 5.67
CA CYS A 139 2.84 12.33 4.60
C CYS A 139 2.29 13.50 3.80
N ASP A 140 1.86 14.57 4.47
CA ASP A 140 1.32 15.77 3.82
C ASP A 140 2.41 16.53 3.05
N ALA A 141 3.60 16.65 3.63
CA ALA A 141 4.73 17.25 2.96
C ALA A 141 5.12 16.49 1.68
N TYR A 142 5.21 15.18 1.75
CA TYR A 142 5.49 14.34 0.60
C TYR A 142 4.38 14.39 -0.46
N TYR A 143 3.12 14.41 -0.03
CA TYR A 143 2.00 14.59 -0.93
C TYR A 143 2.13 15.91 -1.71
N GLU A 144 2.34 17.04 -1.02
CA GLU A 144 2.53 18.33 -1.68
C GLU A 144 3.75 18.32 -2.62
N MET A 145 4.88 17.71 -2.21
CA MET A 145 6.06 17.60 -3.06
C MET A 145 5.82 16.77 -4.32
N MET A 146 5.03 15.69 -4.23
CA MET A 146 4.72 14.83 -5.37
C MET A 146 3.64 15.41 -6.29
N MET A 147 2.85 16.37 -5.83
CA MET A 147 1.78 17.01 -6.62
C MET A 147 2.18 18.34 -7.25
N GLN A 148 3.43 18.79 -7.06
CA GLN A 148 3.92 20.03 -7.69
C GLN A 148 4.18 19.88 -9.20
N ASP A 149 4.26 21.00 -9.94
CA ASP A 149 4.44 20.98 -11.39
C ASP A 149 5.83 20.54 -11.86
N ASN A 150 6.86 20.74 -11.02
CA ASN A 150 8.24 20.39 -11.35
C ASN A 150 8.44 18.86 -11.34
N GLU A 151 8.58 18.27 -12.52
CA GLU A 151 8.73 16.82 -12.69
C GLU A 151 9.95 16.25 -11.97
N LEU A 152 11.10 16.91 -12.05
CA LEU A 152 12.32 16.43 -11.38
C LEU A 152 12.16 16.42 -9.86
N ALA A 153 11.49 17.43 -9.30
CA ALA A 153 11.22 17.51 -7.88
C ALA A 153 10.19 16.43 -7.44
N ARG A 154 9.17 16.18 -8.25
CA ARG A 154 8.21 15.06 -8.01
C ARG A 154 8.92 13.71 -8.00
N MET A 155 9.78 13.46 -8.99
CA MET A 155 10.53 12.21 -9.08
C MET A 155 11.49 12.02 -7.90
N ALA A 156 12.15 13.09 -7.46
CA ALA A 156 13.04 13.05 -6.32
C ALA A 156 12.27 12.71 -5.03
N ALA A 157 11.11 13.34 -4.81
CA ALA A 157 10.23 13.05 -3.69
C ALA A 157 9.71 11.60 -3.72
N ALA A 158 9.22 11.14 -4.87
CA ALA A 158 8.74 9.78 -5.05
C ALA A 158 9.84 8.73 -4.80
N LYS A 159 11.08 9.01 -5.23
CA LYS A 159 12.22 8.15 -4.97
C LYS A 159 12.55 8.08 -3.48
N ALA A 160 12.60 9.20 -2.78
CA ALA A 160 12.89 9.24 -1.36
C ALA A 160 11.82 8.48 -0.56
N TRP A 161 10.54 8.69 -0.88
CA TRP A 161 9.42 7.94 -0.31
C TRP A 161 9.56 6.44 -0.53
N SER A 162 9.74 6.01 -1.79
CA SER A 162 9.84 4.58 -2.14
C SER A 162 11.05 3.91 -1.50
N THR A 163 12.16 4.64 -1.33
CA THR A 163 13.36 4.13 -0.65
C THR A 163 13.07 3.89 0.83
N TRP A 164 12.40 4.82 1.50
CA TRP A 164 11.96 4.63 2.89
C TRP A 164 11.03 3.44 3.04
N GLU A 165 9.97 3.37 2.22
CA GLU A 165 9.02 2.26 2.22
C GLU A 165 9.70 0.89 2.05
N ALA A 166 10.71 0.80 1.19
CA ALA A 166 11.42 -0.45 0.95
C ALA A 166 12.23 -0.95 2.16
N HIS A 167 12.54 -0.07 3.12
CA HIS A 167 13.30 -0.43 4.32
C HIS A 167 12.42 -0.56 5.57
N ALA A 168 11.33 0.23 5.65
CA ALA A 168 10.50 0.35 6.85
C ALA A 168 9.25 -0.55 6.84
N SER A 169 8.90 -1.17 5.70
CA SER A 169 7.68 -1.97 5.54
C SER A 169 7.92 -3.48 5.34
#